data_01333e6c5cbf069d38935271fbf5ad4c
#
_entry.id   01333e6c5cbf069d38935271fbf5ad4c
#
_cell.length_a   1.000
_cell.length_b   1.000
_cell.length_c   1.000
_cell.angle_alpha   90.00
_cell.angle_beta   90.00
_cell.angle_gamma   90.00
#
_symmetry.space_group_name_H-M   'P 1'
#
loop_
_entity.id
_entity.type
_entity.pdbx_description
1 polymer ?
#
loop_
_entity_poly.entity_id
_entity_poly.type
_entity_poly.pdbx_seq_one_letter_code
_entity_poly.pdbx_strand_id
1 'polypeptide(L)'
;AKEQYEARCADMAREHKDTDYHMVIGAGMMWGEAYDYAMCILEEMQWIKTKSIHAAEYFHGTLELVEEDTSLILFYGEDETRPLMDRVMDFSKKVTKVINVFDTKEIELPFTDAEYRKIVSPMVMYAMTERLSCHLEKERNHPLTTRRYYRQMEY
;
A
#
# COMPACT_ATOMS: atom_id res chain seq x y z
N ALA A 1 -9.74 -10.97 6.87
CA ALA A 1 -9.03 -9.73 6.42
C ALA A 1 -10.01 -8.77 5.76
N LYS A 2 -10.68 -9.16 4.65
CA LYS A 2 -11.52 -8.24 3.86
C LYS A 2 -12.57 -7.52 4.71
N GLU A 3 -13.39 -8.25 5.46
CA GLU A 3 -14.44 -7.67 6.32
C GLU A 3 -13.87 -6.78 7.44
N GLN A 4 -12.74 -7.17 8.00
CA GLN A 4 -12.11 -6.43 9.10
C GLN A 4 -11.52 -5.08 8.65
N TYR A 5 -11.20 -4.94 7.37
CA TYR A 5 -10.62 -3.72 6.79
C TYR A 5 -11.59 -2.93 5.90
N GLU A 6 -12.80 -3.41 5.72
CA GLU A 6 -13.80 -2.83 4.80
C GLU A 6 -14.04 -1.33 5.04
N ALA A 7 -14.37 -0.97 6.28
CA ALA A 7 -14.67 0.43 6.64
C ALA A 7 -13.45 1.35 6.43
N ARG A 8 -12.28 0.91 6.86
CA ARG A 8 -11.03 1.67 6.72
C ARG A 8 -10.66 1.91 5.26
N CYS A 9 -10.81 0.88 4.41
CA CYS A 9 -10.57 1.02 2.98
C CYS A 9 -11.57 1.98 2.31
N ALA A 10 -12.83 1.95 2.73
CA ALA A 10 -13.84 2.87 2.23
C ALA A 10 -13.51 4.33 2.62
N ASP A 11 -13.10 4.57 3.87
CA ASP A 11 -12.70 5.90 4.35
C ASP A 11 -11.46 6.39 3.58
N MET A 12 -10.42 5.57 3.50
CA MET A 12 -9.20 5.90 2.78
C MET A 12 -9.47 6.21 1.29
N ALA A 13 -10.32 5.45 0.63
CA ALA A 13 -10.66 5.70 -0.76
C ALA A 13 -11.36 7.06 -0.95
N ARG A 14 -12.26 7.43 -0.02
CA ARG A 14 -12.91 8.76 -0.04
C ARG A 14 -11.92 9.91 0.20
N GLU A 15 -11.01 9.73 1.14
CA GLU A 15 -10.01 10.75 1.48
C GLU A 15 -8.99 10.95 0.35
N HIS A 16 -8.65 9.90 -0.39
CA HIS A 16 -7.56 9.91 -1.35
C HIS A 16 -7.99 9.80 -2.83
N LYS A 17 -9.30 9.83 -3.12
CA LYS A 17 -9.81 9.70 -4.49
C LYS A 17 -9.21 10.69 -5.50
N ASP A 18 -8.85 11.88 -5.02
CA ASP A 18 -8.30 12.96 -5.84
C ASP A 18 -6.77 13.12 -5.65
N THR A 19 -6.13 12.23 -4.91
CA THR A 19 -4.67 12.24 -4.71
C THR A 19 -3.97 11.71 -5.96
N ASP A 20 -3.09 12.53 -6.55
CA ASP A 20 -2.41 12.20 -7.80
C ASP A 20 -1.13 11.39 -7.64
N TYR A 21 -0.61 11.29 -6.41
CA TYR A 21 0.68 10.64 -6.14
C TYR A 21 0.71 9.97 -4.78
N HIS A 22 1.12 8.72 -4.76
CA HIS A 22 1.38 7.95 -3.53
C HIS A 22 2.78 7.35 -3.52
N MET A 23 3.42 7.37 -2.37
CA MET A 23 4.59 6.54 -2.09
C MET A 23 4.12 5.28 -1.36
N VAL A 24 4.38 4.11 -1.93
CA VAL A 24 4.00 2.82 -1.34
C VAL A 24 5.26 2.13 -0.82
N ILE A 25 5.31 1.87 0.48
CA ILE A 25 6.53 1.44 1.15
C ILE A 25 6.31 0.09 1.83
N GLY A 26 7.21 -0.85 1.57
CA GLY A 26 7.22 -2.17 2.18
C GLY A 26 8.64 -2.66 2.43
N ALA A 27 8.78 -3.69 3.24
CA ALA A 27 10.06 -4.34 3.52
C ALA A 27 9.91 -5.86 3.51
N GLY A 28 10.99 -6.58 3.24
CA GLY A 28 11.00 -8.04 3.24
C GLY A 28 9.90 -8.64 2.38
N MET A 29 9.06 -9.47 2.97
CA MET A 29 7.95 -10.12 2.26
C MET A 29 6.90 -9.13 1.76
N MET A 30 6.76 -7.95 2.40
CA MET A 30 5.84 -6.90 1.96
C MET A 30 6.36 -6.08 0.78
N TRP A 31 7.63 -6.21 0.42
CA TRP A 31 8.17 -5.48 -0.73
C TRP A 31 7.47 -5.85 -2.05
N GLY A 32 7.24 -7.15 -2.25
CA GLY A 32 6.49 -7.63 -3.42
C GLY A 32 5.09 -7.04 -3.52
N GLU A 33 4.37 -7.02 -2.41
CA GLU A 33 3.02 -6.46 -2.33
C GLU A 33 3.01 -4.93 -2.55
N ALA A 34 3.99 -4.21 -1.97
CA ALA A 34 4.11 -2.77 -2.16
C ALA A 34 4.39 -2.40 -3.63
N TYR A 35 5.26 -3.17 -4.28
CA TYR A 35 5.58 -3.01 -5.70
C TYR A 35 4.37 -3.34 -6.58
N ASP A 36 3.72 -4.48 -6.35
CA ASP A 36 2.54 -4.91 -7.11
C ASP A 36 1.40 -3.91 -6.98
N TYR A 37 1.06 -3.51 -5.76
CA TYR A 37 -0.03 -2.57 -5.52
C TYR A 37 0.22 -1.20 -6.17
N ALA A 38 1.43 -0.68 -6.07
CA ALA A 38 1.82 0.57 -6.69
C ALA A 38 1.70 0.49 -8.22
N MET A 39 2.37 -0.47 -8.85
CA MET A 39 2.50 -0.53 -10.30
C MET A 39 1.27 -1.16 -10.96
N CYS A 40 0.80 -2.31 -10.48
CA CYS A 40 -0.24 -3.06 -11.17
C CYS A 40 -1.64 -2.55 -10.84
N ILE A 41 -1.85 -1.99 -9.65
CA ILE A 41 -3.16 -1.49 -9.25
C ILE A 41 -3.26 0.02 -9.42
N LEU A 42 -2.43 0.79 -8.70
CA LEU A 42 -2.58 2.24 -8.71
C LEU A 42 -2.20 2.85 -10.07
N GLU A 43 -1.06 2.47 -10.63
CA GLU A 43 -0.63 3.01 -11.94
C GLU A 43 -1.42 2.40 -13.10
N GLU A 44 -1.46 1.06 -13.22
CA GLU A 44 -2.07 0.38 -14.37
C GLU A 44 -3.59 0.54 -14.40
N MET A 45 -4.26 0.32 -13.24
CA MET A 45 -5.72 0.24 -13.18
C MET A 45 -6.38 1.55 -12.78
N GLN A 46 -5.71 2.42 -12.03
CA GLN A 46 -6.27 3.67 -11.54
C GLN A 46 -5.60 4.93 -12.13
N TRP A 47 -4.49 4.77 -12.85
CA TRP A 47 -3.71 5.86 -13.46
C TRP A 47 -3.22 6.90 -12.46
N ILE A 48 -3.02 6.47 -11.22
CA ILE A 48 -2.42 7.26 -10.13
C ILE A 48 -0.91 7.06 -10.20
N LYS A 49 -0.15 8.14 -10.19
CA LYS A 49 1.31 8.06 -10.14
C LYS A 49 1.76 7.50 -8.81
N THR A 50 2.77 6.65 -8.82
CA THR A 50 3.31 6.10 -7.59
C THR A 50 4.84 6.05 -7.58
N LYS A 51 5.37 5.83 -6.40
CA LYS A 51 6.75 5.37 -6.20
C LYS A 51 6.70 4.23 -5.19
N SER A 52 7.03 3.02 -5.64
CA SER A 52 7.27 1.91 -4.73
C SER A 52 8.68 1.99 -4.15
N ILE A 53 8.82 1.83 -2.83
CA ILE A 53 10.08 2.01 -2.13
C ILE A 53 10.27 0.85 -1.14
N HIS A 54 11.41 0.17 -1.24
CA HIS A 54 11.81 -0.72 -0.16
C HIS A 54 12.25 0.11 1.05
N ALA A 55 11.78 -0.24 2.27
CA ALA A 55 12.03 0.55 3.46
C ALA A 55 13.53 0.75 3.78
N ALA A 56 14.39 -0.22 3.42
CA ALA A 56 15.83 -0.09 3.57
C ALA A 56 16.41 1.03 2.67
N GLU A 57 15.79 1.27 1.50
CA GLU A 57 16.25 2.27 0.53
C GLU A 57 15.66 3.67 0.76
N TYR A 58 14.62 3.77 1.60
CA TYR A 58 13.91 5.03 1.85
C TYR A 58 14.84 6.17 2.23
N PHE A 59 15.84 5.89 3.07
CA PHE A 59 16.80 6.85 3.61
C PHE A 59 17.98 7.18 2.69
N HIS A 60 18.07 6.55 1.52
CA HIS A 60 19.11 6.79 0.51
C HIS A 60 18.75 7.89 -0.51
N GLY A 61 17.68 8.66 -0.24
CA GLY A 61 17.29 9.78 -1.09
C GLY A 61 15.78 10.01 -1.16
N THR A 62 14.96 8.98 -1.04
CA THR A 62 13.50 9.15 -1.15
C THR A 62 12.92 10.04 -0.07
N LEU A 63 13.48 10.04 1.14
CA LEU A 63 13.05 10.93 2.24
C LEU A 63 13.07 12.41 1.85
N GLU A 64 13.97 12.82 0.94
CA GLU A 64 14.09 14.23 0.48
C GLU A 64 12.90 14.68 -0.41
N LEU A 65 12.08 13.73 -0.86
CA LEU A 65 10.88 14.00 -1.66
C LEU A 65 9.61 14.07 -0.81
N VAL A 66 9.73 13.86 0.49
CA VAL A 66 8.56 13.82 1.39
C VAL A 66 8.29 15.21 1.92
N GLU A 67 7.14 15.76 1.54
CA GLU A 67 6.61 17.05 1.98
C GLU A 67 5.42 16.83 2.93
N GLU A 68 4.90 17.92 3.52
CA GLU A 68 3.84 17.87 4.53
C GLU A 68 2.56 17.15 4.06
N ASP A 69 2.27 17.21 2.77
CA ASP A 69 1.08 16.62 2.12
C ASP A 69 1.38 15.36 1.31
N THR A 70 2.63 14.88 1.31
CA THR A 70 3.00 13.65 0.60
C THR A 70 2.26 12.45 1.19
N SER A 71 1.49 11.77 0.36
CA SER A 71 0.75 10.58 0.77
C SER A 71 1.64 9.35 0.81
N LEU A 72 1.79 8.77 1.99
CA LEU A 72 2.51 7.53 2.23
C LEU A 72 1.51 6.39 2.51
N ILE A 73 1.73 5.26 1.87
CA ILE A 73 1.03 3.99 2.15
C ILE A 73 2.08 3.01 2.64
N LEU A 74 1.97 2.60 3.90
CA LEU A 74 2.95 1.74 4.57
C LEU A 74 2.40 0.33 4.76
N PHE A 75 3.10 -0.66 4.23
CA PHE A 75 2.73 -2.07 4.34
C PHE A 75 3.58 -2.77 5.39
N TYR A 76 2.98 -3.06 6.53
CA TYR A 76 3.60 -3.77 7.64
C TYR A 76 3.33 -5.27 7.57
N GLY A 77 4.37 -6.05 7.36
CA GLY A 77 4.36 -7.51 7.47
C GLY A 77 4.71 -7.99 8.88
N GLU A 78 4.89 -9.32 8.98
CA GLU A 78 5.19 -9.99 10.25
C GLU A 78 6.57 -10.66 10.26
N ASP A 79 7.40 -10.36 9.27
CA ASP A 79 8.76 -10.87 9.17
C ASP A 79 9.80 -10.00 9.93
N GLU A 80 11.05 -10.43 9.91
CA GLU A 80 12.17 -9.82 10.64
C GLU A 80 12.52 -8.42 10.14
N THR A 81 11.99 -8.00 8.99
CA THR A 81 12.25 -6.68 8.40
C THR A 81 11.32 -5.59 8.95
N ARG A 82 10.32 -5.96 9.75
CA ARG A 82 9.36 -5.02 10.35
C ARG A 82 10.01 -3.80 11.02
N PRO A 83 11.15 -3.89 11.75
CA PRO A 83 11.80 -2.71 12.31
C PRO A 83 12.26 -1.66 11.30
N LEU A 84 12.45 -2.02 10.02
CA LEU A 84 12.72 -1.05 8.96
C LEU A 84 11.50 -0.17 8.71
N MET A 85 10.30 -0.74 8.79
CA MET A 85 9.04 0.02 8.66
C MET A 85 8.81 0.95 9.86
N ASP A 86 9.16 0.50 11.08
CA ASP A 86 9.09 1.36 12.27
C ASP A 86 9.98 2.59 12.10
N ARG A 87 11.21 2.41 11.59
CA ARG A 87 12.12 3.51 11.28
C ARG A 87 11.54 4.49 10.26
N VAL A 88 10.90 3.99 9.20
CA VAL A 88 10.21 4.82 8.19
C VAL A 88 9.08 5.61 8.85
N MET A 89 8.25 4.94 9.66
CA MET A 89 7.15 5.57 10.37
C MET A 89 7.61 6.69 11.30
N ASP A 90 8.65 6.44 12.11
CA ASP A 90 9.18 7.39 13.09
C ASP A 90 9.74 8.65 12.43
N PHE A 91 10.30 8.53 11.25
CA PHE A 91 10.72 9.68 10.44
C PHE A 91 9.49 10.37 9.83
N SER A 92 8.64 9.61 9.15
CA SER A 92 7.53 10.13 8.36
C SER A 92 6.53 10.95 9.18
N LYS A 93 6.25 10.54 10.42
CA LYS A 93 5.40 11.31 11.37
C LYS A 93 5.90 12.72 11.66
N LYS A 94 7.17 13.02 11.40
CA LYS A 94 7.76 14.35 11.64
C LYS A 94 7.63 15.27 10.43
N VAL A 95 7.38 14.72 9.25
CA VAL A 95 7.47 15.46 7.98
C VAL A 95 6.18 15.45 7.16
N THR A 96 5.33 14.43 7.26
CA THR A 96 4.04 14.40 6.57
C THR A 96 2.87 14.12 7.50
N LYS A 97 1.71 14.66 7.14
CA LYS A 97 0.42 14.43 7.83
C LYS A 97 -0.40 13.29 7.21
N VAL A 98 0.01 12.80 6.04
CA VAL A 98 -0.78 11.86 5.24
C VAL A 98 -0.11 10.48 5.23
N ILE A 99 -0.35 9.70 6.28
CA ILE A 99 0.22 8.37 6.45
C ILE A 99 -0.90 7.34 6.61
N ASN A 100 -0.95 6.43 5.67
CA ASN A 100 -1.90 5.31 5.65
C ASN A 100 -1.15 4.01 5.94
N VAL A 101 -1.55 3.31 6.99
CA VAL A 101 -0.89 2.08 7.43
C VAL A 101 -1.80 0.88 7.18
N PHE A 102 -1.26 -0.13 6.53
CA PHE A 102 -1.82 -1.47 6.47
C PHE A 102 -0.92 -2.39 7.28
N ASP A 103 -1.43 -2.98 8.32
CA ASP A 103 -0.69 -3.85 9.23
C ASP A 103 -1.37 -5.21 9.33
N THR A 104 -0.69 -6.26 8.87
CA THR A 104 -1.25 -7.61 8.90
C THR A 104 -1.46 -8.14 10.32
N LYS A 105 -0.77 -7.59 11.32
CA LYS A 105 -0.98 -7.94 12.73
C LYS A 105 -2.35 -7.53 13.26
N GLU A 106 -2.98 -6.53 12.65
CA GLU A 106 -4.33 -6.09 13.03
C GLU A 106 -5.41 -7.11 12.60
N ILE A 107 -5.06 -8.08 11.75
CA ILE A 107 -6.00 -9.07 11.23
C ILE A 107 -6.04 -10.30 12.13
N GLU A 108 -7.24 -10.63 12.60
CA GLU A 108 -7.50 -11.90 13.28
C GLU A 108 -7.48 -13.05 12.26
N LEU A 109 -6.63 -14.04 12.52
CA LEU A 109 -6.53 -15.26 11.74
C LEU A 109 -6.90 -16.47 12.62
N PRO A 110 -7.34 -17.58 12.02
CA PRO A 110 -7.72 -18.79 12.78
C PRO A 110 -6.53 -19.53 13.42
N PHE A 111 -5.34 -18.96 13.33
CA PHE A 111 -4.10 -19.48 13.91
C PHE A 111 -3.23 -18.32 14.41
N THR A 112 -2.42 -18.60 15.43
CA THR A 112 -1.57 -17.59 16.09
C THR A 112 -0.07 -17.87 15.95
N ASP A 113 0.30 -19.01 15.35
CA ASP A 113 1.71 -19.36 15.13
C ASP A 113 2.41 -18.30 14.26
N ALA A 114 3.51 -17.75 14.79
CA ALA A 114 4.20 -16.62 14.19
C ALA A 114 4.82 -16.96 12.82
N GLU A 115 5.32 -18.19 12.65
CA GLU A 115 5.92 -18.60 11.38
C GLU A 115 4.86 -18.74 10.29
N TYR A 116 3.67 -19.26 10.60
CA TYR A 116 2.57 -19.31 9.63
C TYR A 116 2.03 -17.92 9.33
N ARG A 117 1.89 -17.06 10.34
CA ARG A 117 1.45 -15.69 10.14
C ARG A 117 2.41 -14.93 9.21
N LYS A 118 3.71 -15.05 9.45
CA LYS A 118 4.76 -14.47 8.59
C LYS A 118 4.59 -14.90 7.13
N ILE A 119 4.46 -16.20 6.88
CA ILE A 119 4.35 -16.76 5.53
C ILE A 119 3.08 -16.29 4.80
N VAL A 120 1.96 -16.17 5.51
CA VAL A 120 0.67 -15.77 4.89
C VAL A 120 0.47 -14.26 4.86
N SER A 121 1.30 -13.47 5.52
CA SER A 121 1.13 -12.01 5.61
C SER A 121 1.03 -11.30 4.24
N PRO A 122 1.73 -11.70 3.17
CA PRO A 122 1.49 -11.12 1.84
C PRO A 122 0.06 -11.35 1.32
N MET A 123 -0.47 -12.57 1.50
CA MET A 123 -1.85 -12.88 1.09
C MET A 123 -2.88 -12.08 1.90
N VAL A 124 -2.60 -11.85 3.18
CA VAL A 124 -3.44 -11.00 4.04
C VAL A 124 -3.40 -9.55 3.54
N MET A 125 -2.21 -9.03 3.23
CA MET A 125 -2.03 -7.69 2.68
C MET A 125 -2.78 -7.53 1.37
N TYR A 126 -2.64 -8.47 0.44
CA TYR A 126 -3.40 -8.49 -0.81
C TYR A 126 -4.92 -8.42 -0.58
N ALA A 127 -5.43 -9.20 0.38
CA ALA A 127 -6.86 -9.18 0.71
C ALA A 127 -7.35 -7.84 1.30
N MET A 128 -6.48 -7.13 2.02
CA MET A 128 -6.76 -5.79 2.55
C MET A 128 -6.75 -4.75 1.42
N THR A 129 -5.72 -4.76 0.60
CA THR A 129 -5.54 -3.78 -0.49
C THR A 129 -6.54 -3.98 -1.64
N GLU A 130 -7.01 -5.21 -1.88
CA GLU A 130 -8.12 -5.46 -2.81
C GLU A 130 -9.39 -4.70 -2.39
N ARG A 131 -9.67 -4.59 -1.08
CA ARG A 131 -10.83 -3.79 -0.62
C ARG A 131 -10.63 -2.31 -0.92
N LEU A 132 -9.43 -1.77 -0.70
CA LEU A 132 -9.11 -0.40 -1.10
C LEU A 132 -9.31 -0.18 -2.60
N SER A 133 -8.85 -1.12 -3.43
CA SER A 133 -9.01 -1.05 -4.89
C SER A 133 -10.47 -0.98 -5.31
N CYS A 134 -11.34 -1.81 -4.72
CA CYS A 134 -12.78 -1.80 -4.99
C CYS A 134 -13.46 -0.48 -4.60
N HIS A 135 -13.01 0.15 -3.51
CA HIS A 135 -13.53 1.45 -3.10
C HIS A 135 -12.99 2.59 -3.96
N LEU A 136 -11.71 2.57 -4.33
CA LEU A 136 -11.14 3.55 -5.27
C LEU A 136 -11.84 3.52 -6.63
N GLU A 137 -12.13 2.33 -7.16
CA GLU A 137 -12.92 2.16 -8.39
C GLU A 137 -14.23 2.95 -8.35
N LYS A 138 -14.96 2.84 -7.23
CA LYS A 138 -16.25 3.53 -7.03
C LYS A 138 -16.09 5.03 -6.84
N GLU A 139 -15.23 5.42 -5.90
CA GLU A 139 -15.04 6.83 -5.53
C GLU A 139 -14.46 7.66 -6.67
N ARG A 140 -13.62 7.07 -7.50
CA ARG A 140 -13.02 7.72 -8.67
C ARG A 140 -13.85 7.57 -9.95
N ASN A 141 -14.91 6.77 -9.92
CA ASN A 141 -15.67 6.37 -11.10
C ASN A 141 -14.75 5.89 -12.23
N HIS A 142 -13.74 5.09 -11.86
CA HIS A 142 -12.71 4.60 -12.76
C HIS A 142 -12.58 3.09 -12.64
N PRO A 143 -13.24 2.32 -13.54
CA PRO A 143 -13.24 0.85 -13.47
C PRO A 143 -11.84 0.25 -13.48
N LEU A 144 -11.59 -0.72 -12.62
CA LEU A 144 -10.31 -1.44 -12.54
C LEU A 144 -9.93 -2.17 -13.84
N THR A 145 -10.87 -2.32 -14.76
CA THR A 145 -10.66 -2.93 -16.07
C THR A 145 -10.23 -1.92 -17.15
N THR A 146 -10.27 -0.63 -16.86
CA THR A 146 -9.93 0.41 -17.82
C THR A 146 -8.43 0.38 -18.14
N ARG A 147 -8.10 0.43 -19.43
CA ARG A 147 -6.71 0.42 -19.93
C ARG A 147 -6.54 1.45 -21.02
N ARG A 148 -5.39 2.13 -21.04
CA ARG A 148 -5.01 3.04 -22.15
C ARG A 148 -4.30 2.28 -23.26
N TYR A 149 -3.31 1.46 -22.90
CA TYR A 149 -2.38 0.86 -23.85
C TYR A 149 -2.32 -0.66 -23.71
N TYR A 150 -2.36 -1.16 -22.48
CA TYR A 150 -2.23 -2.60 -22.17
C TYR A 150 -3.30 -3.39 -22.92
N ARG A 151 -2.87 -4.27 -23.82
CA ARG A 151 -3.72 -5.06 -24.73
C ARG A 151 -4.66 -4.24 -25.63
N GLN A 152 -4.37 -2.93 -25.81
CA GLN A 152 -5.11 -2.05 -26.72
C GLN A 152 -4.28 -1.71 -27.96
N MET A 153 -2.99 -1.90 -27.95
CA MET A 153 -2.06 -1.67 -29.04
C MET A 153 -0.88 -2.63 -28.97
N GLU A 154 -0.17 -2.80 -30.08
CA GLU A 154 1.11 -3.52 -30.12
C GLU A 154 2.24 -2.66 -29.56
N TYR A 155 3.17 -3.28 -28.83
CA TYR A 155 4.38 -2.65 -28.26
C TYR A 155 5.52 -3.66 -28.07
#